data_adf047d33d0155c4988633d221424163
#
_entry.id   adf047d33d0155c4988633d221424163
#
_cell.length_a   1.000
_cell.length_b   1.000
_cell.length_c   1.000
_cell.angle_alpha   90.00
_cell.angle_beta   90.00
_cell.angle_gamma   90.00
#
_symmetry.space_group_name_H-M   'P 1'
#
loop_
_entity.id
_entity.type
_entity.pdbx_description
1 polymer ?
#
loop_
_entity_poly.entity_id
_entity_poly.type
_entity_poly.pdbx_seq_one_letter_code
_entity_poly.pdbx_strand_id
1 'polypeptide(L)'
;MDDLYRDYILEHYKRPRNFGELDPHDLEALEHNPLCGDELGVHIRVSDGRIEDLRFHGHGCAISQASASIASEELKGMSLEEVSTLGADWMIELLGIPVSATRRKCALLNLKVVRGAVTGDHAWPV
;
A
#
# COMPACT_ATOMS: atom_id res chain seq x y z
N MET A 1 -7.59 -21.13 -1.36
CA MET A 1 -7.99 -19.74 -1.72
C MET A 1 -9.16 -19.81 -2.66
N ASP A 2 -10.18 -19.01 -2.40
CA ASP A 2 -11.34 -18.90 -3.27
C ASP A 2 -10.95 -18.32 -4.63
N ASP A 3 -11.49 -18.86 -5.73
CA ASP A 3 -11.17 -18.40 -7.09
C ASP A 3 -11.53 -16.93 -7.30
N LEU A 4 -12.60 -16.43 -6.66
CA LEU A 4 -13.00 -15.03 -6.75
C LEU A 4 -11.93 -14.11 -6.15
N TYR A 5 -11.37 -14.46 -5.00
CA TYR A 5 -10.30 -13.67 -4.38
C TYR A 5 -9.03 -13.73 -5.20
N ARG A 6 -8.72 -14.89 -5.76
CA ARG A 6 -7.57 -15.04 -6.63
C ARG A 6 -7.71 -14.14 -7.86
N ASP A 7 -8.87 -14.12 -8.49
CA ASP A 7 -9.12 -13.29 -9.67
C ASP A 7 -9.06 -11.81 -9.32
N TYR A 8 -9.54 -11.42 -8.14
CA TYR A 8 -9.47 -10.06 -7.63
C TYR A 8 -8.01 -9.60 -7.48
N ILE A 9 -7.18 -10.43 -6.84
CA ILE A 9 -5.76 -10.14 -6.67
C ILE A 9 -5.06 -10.02 -8.03
N LEU A 10 -5.33 -10.95 -8.94
CA LEU A 10 -4.72 -10.93 -10.27
C LEU A 10 -5.13 -9.71 -11.08
N GLU A 11 -6.38 -9.27 -10.97
CA GLU A 11 -6.86 -8.07 -11.64
C GLU A 11 -6.09 -6.84 -11.16
N HIS A 12 -5.91 -6.69 -9.86
CA HIS A 12 -5.14 -5.59 -9.30
C HIS A 12 -3.66 -5.66 -9.63
N TYR A 13 -3.13 -6.86 -9.80
CA TYR A 13 -1.75 -7.03 -10.23
C TYR A 13 -1.56 -6.64 -11.69
N LYS A 14 -2.46 -7.08 -12.56
CA LYS A 14 -2.38 -6.83 -14.00
C LYS A 14 -2.71 -5.40 -14.38
N ARG A 15 -3.67 -4.79 -13.68
CA ARG A 15 -4.13 -3.43 -13.92
C ARG A 15 -4.14 -2.64 -12.61
N PRO A 16 -2.96 -2.34 -12.06
CA PRO A 16 -2.89 -1.67 -10.76
C PRO A 16 -3.47 -0.26 -10.85
N ARG A 17 -4.23 0.10 -9.82
CA ARG A 17 -4.82 1.43 -9.67
C ARG A 17 -3.82 2.35 -8.97
N ASN A 18 -3.84 3.62 -9.37
CA ASN A 18 -3.04 4.66 -8.73
C ASN A 18 -1.53 4.33 -8.70
N PHE A 19 -1.02 3.79 -9.80
CA PHE A 19 0.41 3.54 -9.98
C PHE A 19 1.01 4.58 -10.91
N GLY A 20 2.27 4.93 -10.65
CA GLY A 20 3.03 5.92 -11.36
C GLY A 20 3.59 6.96 -10.43
N GLU A 21 3.89 8.11 -10.96
CA GLU A 21 4.39 9.25 -10.20
C GLU A 21 3.35 10.35 -10.14
N LEU A 22 3.43 11.18 -9.12
CA LEU A 22 2.53 12.31 -8.93
C LEU A 22 3.37 13.56 -8.78
N ASP A 23 3.16 14.55 -9.66
CA ASP A 23 3.92 15.80 -9.65
C ASP A 23 2.96 16.98 -9.87
N PRO A 24 2.85 17.93 -8.94
CA PRO A 24 3.57 17.97 -7.66
C PRO A 24 3.00 17.01 -6.62
N HIS A 25 3.78 16.77 -5.57
CA HIS A 25 3.33 15.99 -4.40
C HIS A 25 3.91 16.62 -3.14
N ASP A 26 3.27 16.34 -2.00
CA ASP A 26 3.65 16.92 -0.71
C ASP A 26 4.48 15.98 0.14
N LEU A 27 4.22 14.67 0.03
CA LEU A 27 4.89 13.65 0.84
C LEU A 27 5.39 12.54 -0.07
N GLU A 28 6.49 11.91 0.33
CA GLU A 28 7.03 10.76 -0.37
C GLU A 28 7.78 9.85 0.58
N ALA A 29 7.87 8.57 0.22
CA ALA A 29 8.70 7.59 0.92
C ALA A 29 9.03 6.45 -0.02
N LEU A 30 10.07 5.71 0.31
CA LEU A 30 10.50 4.52 -0.42
C LEU A 30 10.89 3.46 0.60
N GLU A 31 10.38 2.26 0.45
CA GLU A 31 10.64 1.16 1.38
C GLU A 31 10.91 -0.13 0.60
N HIS A 32 11.57 -1.06 1.28
CA HIS A 32 11.96 -2.34 0.72
C HIS A 32 11.51 -3.49 1.59
N ASN A 33 11.21 -4.62 0.97
CA ASN A 33 11.06 -5.89 1.67
C ASN A 33 12.27 -6.76 1.29
N PRO A 34 13.29 -6.86 2.12
CA PRO A 34 14.53 -7.56 1.76
C PRO A 34 14.34 -9.07 1.57
N LEU A 35 13.26 -9.64 2.14
CA LEU A 35 12.98 -11.07 2.01
C LEU A 35 12.55 -11.45 0.59
N CYS A 36 11.86 -10.56 -0.11
CA CYS A 36 11.30 -10.83 -1.44
C CYS A 36 11.87 -9.93 -2.53
N GLY A 37 12.72 -8.97 -2.16
CA GLY A 37 13.23 -8.00 -3.13
C GLY A 37 12.19 -6.99 -3.60
N ASP A 38 11.07 -6.87 -2.91
CA ASP A 38 10.06 -5.86 -3.24
C ASP A 38 10.58 -4.47 -2.91
N GLU A 39 10.27 -3.52 -3.77
CA GLU A 39 10.55 -2.10 -3.55
C GLU A 39 9.28 -1.33 -3.87
N LEU A 40 8.86 -0.45 -2.98
CA LEU A 40 7.64 0.31 -3.17
C LEU A 40 7.83 1.74 -2.67
N GLY A 41 7.56 2.69 -3.56
CA GLY A 41 7.54 4.11 -3.24
C GLY A 41 6.12 4.65 -3.32
N VAL A 42 5.89 5.81 -2.69
CA VAL A 42 4.61 6.50 -2.76
C VAL A 42 4.83 8.01 -2.87
N HIS A 43 4.02 8.63 -3.73
CA HIS A 43 3.85 10.09 -3.78
C HIS A 43 2.45 10.41 -3.30
N ILE A 44 2.34 11.36 -2.38
CA ILE A 44 1.06 11.75 -1.78
C ILE A 44 0.87 13.26 -1.94
N ARG A 45 -0.29 13.65 -2.45
CA ARG A 45 -0.74 15.05 -2.46
C ARG A 45 -1.76 15.23 -1.34
N VAL A 46 -1.57 16.25 -0.52
CA VAL A 46 -2.39 16.51 0.66
C VAL A 46 -3.22 17.78 0.43
N SER A 47 -4.48 17.73 0.84
CA SER A 47 -5.37 18.90 0.84
C SER A 47 -6.26 18.82 2.09
N ASP A 48 -6.29 19.89 2.87
CA ASP A 48 -7.09 20.00 4.09
C ASP A 48 -6.87 18.83 5.07
N GLY A 49 -5.61 18.41 5.22
CA GLY A 49 -5.24 17.33 6.13
C GLY A 49 -5.68 15.94 5.67
N ARG A 50 -6.04 15.80 4.40
CA ARG A 50 -6.48 14.53 3.81
C ARG A 50 -5.64 14.19 2.59
N ILE A 51 -5.59 12.90 2.27
CA ILE A 51 -4.96 12.43 1.04
C ILE A 51 -5.87 12.82 -0.13
N GLU A 52 -5.48 13.83 -0.88
CA GLU A 52 -6.19 14.25 -2.09
C GLU A 52 -5.96 13.24 -3.21
N ASP A 53 -4.71 12.81 -3.38
CA ASP A 53 -4.33 11.83 -4.38
C ASP A 53 -3.05 11.14 -3.95
N LEU A 54 -2.82 9.92 -4.44
CA LEU A 54 -1.57 9.22 -4.22
C LEU A 54 -1.27 8.30 -5.40
N ARG A 55 0.02 8.02 -5.57
CA ARG A 55 0.50 7.07 -6.57
C ARG A 55 1.58 6.21 -5.95
N PHE A 56 1.45 4.90 -6.13
CA PHE A 56 2.51 3.96 -5.81
C PHE A 56 3.37 3.72 -7.03
N HIS A 57 4.64 3.41 -6.82
CA HIS A 57 5.55 3.01 -7.88
C HIS A 57 6.59 2.05 -7.32
N GLY A 58 7.18 1.24 -8.19
CA GLY A 58 8.18 0.25 -7.77
C GLY A 58 7.93 -1.09 -8.42
N HIS A 59 8.48 -2.12 -7.82
CA HIS A 59 8.40 -3.48 -8.35
C HIS A 59 8.37 -4.49 -7.20
N GLY A 60 7.85 -5.68 -7.48
CA GLY A 60 7.77 -6.73 -6.48
C GLY A 60 6.86 -7.86 -6.92
N CYS A 61 6.57 -8.77 -5.99
CA CYS A 61 5.70 -9.91 -6.27
C CYS A 61 4.24 -9.47 -6.47
N ALA A 62 3.43 -10.40 -6.97
CA ALA A 62 2.02 -10.12 -7.24
C ALA A 62 1.28 -9.63 -6.00
N ILE A 63 1.59 -10.19 -4.82
CA ILE A 63 0.93 -9.80 -3.57
C ILE A 63 1.28 -8.36 -3.19
N SER A 64 2.55 -7.95 -3.28
CA SER A 64 2.92 -6.59 -2.91
C SER A 64 2.29 -5.56 -3.86
N GLN A 65 2.28 -5.84 -5.16
CA GLN A 65 1.72 -4.93 -6.16
C GLN A 65 0.20 -4.85 -6.06
N ALA A 66 -0.47 -5.99 -5.94
CA ALA A 66 -1.93 -6.02 -5.81
C ALA A 66 -2.38 -5.37 -4.51
N SER A 67 -1.67 -5.63 -3.41
CA SER A 67 -2.00 -5.03 -2.11
C SER A 67 -1.91 -3.51 -2.15
N ALA A 68 -0.88 -2.95 -2.77
CA ALA A 68 -0.75 -1.52 -2.94
C ALA A 68 -1.89 -0.94 -3.79
N SER A 69 -2.23 -1.61 -4.89
CA SER A 69 -3.34 -1.19 -5.74
C SER A 69 -4.68 -1.16 -4.98
N ILE A 70 -4.98 -2.23 -4.25
CA ILE A 70 -6.20 -2.33 -3.45
C ILE A 70 -6.23 -1.24 -2.38
N ALA A 71 -5.14 -1.09 -1.62
CA ALA A 71 -5.05 -0.09 -0.58
C ALA A 71 -5.17 1.33 -1.13
N SER A 72 -4.65 1.59 -2.31
CA SER A 72 -4.65 2.93 -2.90
C SER A 72 -6.05 3.50 -3.03
N GLU A 73 -7.02 2.68 -3.38
CA GLU A 73 -8.40 3.12 -3.54
C GLU A 73 -9.04 3.48 -2.21
N GLU A 74 -8.68 2.79 -1.13
CA GLU A 74 -9.20 3.06 0.20
C GLU A 74 -8.50 4.24 0.88
N LEU A 75 -7.22 4.42 0.61
CA LEU A 75 -6.42 5.48 1.23
C LEU A 75 -6.78 6.88 0.72
N LYS A 76 -7.21 6.99 -0.52
CA LYS A 76 -7.61 8.29 -1.08
C LYS A 76 -8.82 8.83 -0.32
N GLY A 77 -8.72 10.05 0.13
CA GLY A 77 -9.77 10.70 0.93
C GLY A 77 -9.63 10.54 2.42
N MET A 78 -8.79 9.63 2.89
CA MET A 78 -8.55 9.49 4.33
C MET A 78 -7.79 10.69 4.87
N SER A 79 -8.06 11.06 6.13
CA SER A 79 -7.26 12.05 6.81
C SER A 79 -5.89 11.45 7.16
N LEU A 80 -4.88 12.31 7.28
CA LEU A 80 -3.54 11.87 7.69
C LEU A 80 -3.58 11.23 9.08
N GLU A 81 -4.46 11.74 9.96
CA GLU A 81 -4.65 11.17 11.29
C GLU A 81 -5.21 9.74 11.22
N GLU A 82 -6.22 9.50 10.38
CA GLU A 82 -6.77 8.16 10.18
C GLU A 82 -5.69 7.19 9.68
N VAL A 83 -4.89 7.62 8.69
CA VAL A 83 -3.81 6.80 8.14
C VAL A 83 -2.81 6.42 9.23
N SER A 84 -2.50 7.35 10.14
CA SER A 84 -1.53 7.10 11.22
C SER A 84 -1.97 6.01 12.19
N THR A 85 -3.26 5.69 12.23
CA THR A 85 -3.82 4.66 13.12
C THR A 85 -3.96 3.29 12.46
N LEU A 86 -3.75 3.18 11.15
CA LEU A 86 -3.92 1.93 10.44
C LEU A 86 -2.84 0.93 10.82
N GLY A 87 -3.26 -0.29 11.14
CA GLY A 87 -2.36 -1.38 11.50
C GLY A 87 -2.45 -2.53 10.51
N ALA A 88 -1.70 -3.60 10.80
CA ALA A 88 -1.64 -4.77 9.93
C ALA A 88 -3.02 -5.39 9.70
N ASP A 89 -3.86 -5.44 10.73
CA ASP A 89 -5.19 -6.05 10.62
C ASP A 89 -6.06 -5.36 9.57
N TRP A 90 -5.98 -4.03 9.50
CA TRP A 90 -6.71 -3.28 8.48
C TRP A 90 -6.35 -3.76 7.07
N MET A 91 -5.06 -3.89 6.80
CA MET A 91 -4.59 -4.28 5.47
C MET A 91 -4.93 -5.74 5.14
N ILE A 92 -4.75 -6.64 6.11
CA ILE A 92 -5.04 -8.06 5.91
C ILE A 92 -6.54 -8.28 5.66
N GLU A 93 -7.39 -7.60 6.42
CA GLU A 93 -8.85 -7.67 6.21
C GLU A 93 -9.24 -7.11 4.85
N LEU A 94 -8.60 -6.04 4.42
CA LEU A 94 -8.88 -5.41 3.12
C LEU A 94 -8.59 -6.38 1.96
N LEU A 95 -7.56 -7.20 2.08
CA LEU A 95 -7.24 -8.20 1.05
C LEU A 95 -8.30 -9.30 0.96
N GLY A 96 -8.95 -9.64 2.07
CA GLY A 96 -10.01 -10.64 2.09
C GLY A 96 -9.56 -12.07 1.86
N ILE A 97 -8.25 -12.34 1.92
CA ILE A 97 -7.68 -13.68 1.75
C ILE A 97 -6.73 -14.00 2.89
N PRO A 98 -6.53 -15.29 3.21
CA PRO A 98 -5.48 -15.68 4.15
C PRO A 98 -4.11 -15.33 3.56
N VAL A 99 -3.26 -14.75 4.38
CA VAL A 99 -1.89 -14.40 3.98
C VAL A 99 -0.92 -15.22 4.82
N SER A 100 -0.06 -16.00 4.15
CA SER A 100 0.93 -16.82 4.85
C SER A 100 1.98 -15.93 5.53
N ALA A 101 2.67 -16.48 6.53
CA ALA A 101 3.72 -15.76 7.24
C ALA A 101 4.80 -15.23 6.28
N THR A 102 5.14 -15.98 5.24
CA THR A 102 6.15 -15.58 4.28
C THR A 102 5.71 -14.44 3.36
N ARG A 103 4.40 -14.27 3.18
CA ARG A 103 3.84 -13.20 2.32
C ARG A 103 3.30 -12.01 3.11
N ARG A 104 3.31 -12.08 4.43
CA ARG A 104 2.76 -11.03 5.26
C ARG A 104 3.44 -9.68 5.00
N LYS A 105 4.75 -9.65 4.92
CA LYS A 105 5.48 -8.41 4.64
C LYS A 105 5.22 -7.89 3.22
N CYS A 106 5.03 -8.77 2.26
CA CYS A 106 4.63 -8.37 0.91
C CYS A 106 3.29 -7.61 0.95
N ALA A 107 2.33 -8.13 1.71
CA ALA A 107 1.01 -7.51 1.84
C ALA A 107 1.04 -6.19 2.62
N LEU A 108 1.99 -6.02 3.53
CA LEU A 108 2.07 -4.85 4.43
C LEU A 108 3.00 -3.75 3.92
N LEU A 109 3.78 -4.00 2.88
CA LEU A 109 4.79 -3.03 2.42
C LEU A 109 4.16 -1.68 2.02
N ASN A 110 3.00 -1.70 1.38
CA ASN A 110 2.30 -0.47 1.00
C ASN A 110 1.93 0.38 2.24
N LEU A 111 1.47 -0.26 3.29
CA LEU A 111 1.10 0.45 4.52
C LEU A 111 2.34 0.98 5.24
N LYS A 112 3.43 0.21 5.22
CA LYS A 112 4.71 0.67 5.77
C LYS A 112 5.17 1.96 5.09
N VAL A 113 5.12 2.00 3.75
CA VAL A 113 5.61 3.16 3.00
C VAL A 113 4.69 4.36 3.17
N VAL A 114 3.37 4.16 3.19
CA VAL A 114 2.41 5.26 3.37
C VAL A 114 2.52 5.84 4.77
N ARG A 115 2.58 4.99 5.81
CA ARG A 115 2.75 5.47 7.18
C ARG A 115 4.10 6.20 7.35
N GLY A 116 5.15 5.69 6.72
CA GLY A 116 6.44 6.37 6.71
C GLY A 116 6.36 7.76 6.11
N ALA A 117 5.67 7.91 5.00
CA ALA A 117 5.49 9.21 4.34
C ALA A 117 4.66 10.18 5.20
N VAL A 118 3.62 9.67 5.88
CA VAL A 118 2.68 10.49 6.64
C VAL A 118 3.21 10.83 8.03
N THR A 119 3.84 9.87 8.72
CA THR A 119 4.22 10.02 10.13
C THR A 119 5.71 10.13 10.37
N GLY A 120 6.53 9.73 9.41
CA GLY A 120 7.97 9.59 9.61
C GLY A 120 8.38 8.32 10.34
N ASP A 121 7.42 7.47 10.70
CA ASP A 121 7.67 6.19 11.34
C ASP A 121 7.79 5.10 10.26
N HIS A 122 8.99 4.56 10.10
CA HIS A 122 9.30 3.57 9.07
C HIS A 122 9.27 2.13 9.59
N ALA A 123 8.66 1.90 10.75
CA ALA A 123 8.48 0.56 11.30
C ALA A 123 7.44 -0.22 10.49
N TRP A 124 7.55 -1.55 10.53
CA TRP A 124 6.51 -2.40 9.97
C TRP A 124 5.21 -2.24 10.75
N PRO A 125 4.06 -2.16 10.07
CA PRO A 125 2.77 -2.10 10.76
C PRO A 125 2.53 -3.32 11.64
N VAL A 126 1.99 -3.10 12.81
CA VAL A 126 1.64 -4.16 13.77
C VAL A 126 0.14 -4.30 13.92
#